data_a7be886363e83a9d7e35eda3ba14990d
#
_entry.id   a7be886363e83a9d7e35eda3ba14990d
#
_cell.length_a   1.000
_cell.length_b   1.000
_cell.length_c   1.000
_cell.angle_alpha   90.00
_cell.angle_beta   90.00
_cell.angle_gamma   90.00
#
_symmetry.space_group_name_H-M   'P 1'
#
loop_
_entity.id
_entity.type
_entity.pdbx_description
1 polymer ?
#
loop_
_entity_poly.entity_id
_entity_poly.type
_entity_poly.pdbx_seq_one_letter_code
_entity_poly.pdbx_strand_id
1 'polypeptide(L)'
;MDEEIMSSNFIHDFIDEDLKEGVYDHVQTRFPPEPNGYLHIGHAKAICINFGTAQKYGGVCNLRLDDTNPQKEDTEYVDAIKEDIEWLGFKWNKCLYASSYFDFIYECAVKLIKDGKAYVDDLSADEIREYRGTLTEPGKNSPYRDRTTEENLDLFKRMTNGEFPNGARVLRAKIDMASPNINMRDPVIYRIAHVPHHQTGDKWCVYPMYDFAHPLSDYKEGVTHSLCSLEFENHRPLYDWFLRELGFKNVPRQIEFARLNLNYCLTSKRKCLALVNEHIVDGWDDPRMATISGMRRRGYPAKAIRTFCEKIGVSKAYSVVSMDLLESCVRDELNENAPRAMAVLDPLKVVIDNYPEGKTEEIEVEVHPNHPEMGTRKVLFGRELFVEREDFMAEPVKKYFRLFPGNEVRFKSAYFVKCVGFDCDENGEVTTVHCTYDPESRGGNSPDGRKVKGTIHWVSAEGSFKATVNMYDRLFNVPNPSDESTGSFKDNLNPNSLKVLTGCLIESGLKDVKPGDVFQFMRKGYFCVDKNSTCDNIIFNLTVPLNSSWGK
;
A
#
# COMPACT_ATOMS: atom_id res chain seq x y z
N MET A 1 -20.13 13.17 -5.53
CA MET A 1 -18.73 12.96 -5.12
C MET A 1 -18.41 14.17 -4.26
N ASP A 2 -18.39 13.96 -2.94
CA ASP A 2 -17.99 15.00 -2.02
C ASP A 2 -16.50 15.28 -2.29
N GLU A 3 -16.20 16.51 -2.69
CA GLU A 3 -14.82 17.02 -2.77
C GLU A 3 -14.28 17.05 -1.33
N GLU A 4 -13.58 16.00 -0.92
CA GLU A 4 -12.75 16.04 0.27
C GLU A 4 -11.65 17.09 0.02
N ILE A 5 -11.85 18.30 0.49
CA ILE A 5 -10.88 19.39 0.42
C ILE A 5 -9.72 19.00 1.33
N MET A 6 -8.59 18.66 0.74
CA MET A 6 -7.36 18.35 1.47
C MET A 6 -7.00 19.51 2.41
N SER A 7 -6.68 19.19 3.66
CA SER A 7 -6.26 20.22 4.65
C SER A 7 -5.06 21.03 4.16
N SER A 8 -4.98 22.31 4.57
CA SER A 8 -3.84 23.15 4.20
C SER A 8 -2.56 22.67 4.89
N ASN A 9 -1.43 22.76 4.21
CA ASN A 9 -0.11 22.39 4.70
C ASN A 9 0.96 23.31 4.08
N PHE A 10 2.20 23.24 4.54
CA PHE A 10 3.28 24.13 4.10
C PHE A 10 3.55 24.11 2.58
N ILE A 11 3.25 22.99 1.87
CA ILE A 11 3.34 22.94 0.40
C ILE A 11 2.32 23.90 -0.21
N HIS A 12 1.10 23.88 0.34
CA HIS A 12 0.04 24.78 -0.11
C HIS A 12 0.38 26.25 0.17
N ASP A 13 1.03 26.54 1.30
CA ASP A 13 1.47 27.91 1.62
C ASP A 13 2.45 28.43 0.56
N PHE A 14 3.40 27.60 0.11
CA PHE A 14 4.32 27.95 -0.99
C PHE A 14 3.60 28.14 -2.33
N ILE A 15 2.64 27.28 -2.64
CA ILE A 15 1.86 27.38 -3.88
C ILE A 15 1.01 28.65 -3.87
N ASP A 16 0.35 28.97 -2.75
CA ASP A 16 -0.46 30.17 -2.59
C ASP A 16 0.38 31.43 -2.76
N GLU A 17 1.61 31.47 -2.23
CA GLU A 17 2.57 32.53 -2.41
C GLU A 17 2.96 32.70 -3.89
N ASP A 18 3.38 31.62 -4.54
CA ASP A 18 3.81 31.61 -5.94
C ASP A 18 2.69 32.05 -6.91
N LEU A 19 1.45 31.61 -6.67
CA LEU A 19 0.29 32.02 -7.46
C LEU A 19 -0.05 33.51 -7.23
N LYS A 20 0.02 33.99 -5.98
CA LYS A 20 -0.24 35.38 -5.60
C LYS A 20 0.79 36.35 -6.20
N GLU A 21 2.05 35.94 -6.24
CA GLU A 21 3.16 36.73 -6.82
C GLU A 21 3.21 36.63 -8.35
N GLY A 22 2.38 35.75 -8.95
CA GLY A 22 2.34 35.55 -10.39
C GLY A 22 3.58 34.81 -10.94
N VAL A 23 4.27 34.07 -10.09
CA VAL A 23 5.38 33.19 -10.52
C VAL A 23 4.85 32.09 -11.45
N TYR A 24 3.69 31.58 -11.13
CA TYR A 24 2.93 30.64 -11.97
C TYR A 24 1.46 31.09 -12.07
N ASP A 25 0.80 30.73 -13.17
CA ASP A 25 -0.61 30.99 -13.44
C ASP A 25 -1.50 29.75 -13.25
N HIS A 26 -0.88 28.59 -12.99
CA HIS A 26 -1.55 27.30 -12.77
C HIS A 26 -0.69 26.41 -11.87
N VAL A 27 -1.26 25.27 -11.47
CA VAL A 27 -0.54 24.23 -10.70
C VAL A 27 -0.45 22.96 -11.52
N GLN A 28 0.76 22.52 -11.79
CA GLN A 28 1.04 21.24 -12.40
C GLN A 28 2.08 20.49 -11.58
N THR A 29 1.69 19.30 -11.12
CA THR A 29 2.55 18.37 -10.38
C THR A 29 2.82 17.11 -11.21
N ARG A 30 3.62 16.20 -10.70
CA ARG A 30 3.82 14.89 -11.28
C ARG A 30 4.14 13.85 -10.20
N PHE A 31 3.76 12.61 -10.44
CA PHE A 31 4.22 11.45 -9.69
C PHE A 31 5.20 10.65 -10.58
N PRO A 32 6.52 10.56 -10.21
CA PRO A 32 7.54 10.01 -11.08
C PRO A 32 8.12 8.68 -10.54
N PRO A 33 7.35 7.57 -10.47
CA PRO A 33 7.89 6.31 -10.00
C PRO A 33 8.86 5.68 -11.01
N GLU A 34 9.93 5.04 -10.49
CA GLU A 34 10.72 4.10 -11.30
C GLU A 34 9.90 2.82 -11.55
N PRO A 35 9.75 2.34 -12.81
CA PRO A 35 9.00 1.13 -13.13
C PRO A 35 9.82 -0.14 -12.85
N ASN A 36 10.25 -0.31 -11.62
CA ASN A 36 11.18 -1.34 -11.17
C ASN A 36 10.67 -2.14 -9.96
N GLY A 37 9.39 -2.06 -9.60
CA GLY A 37 8.71 -2.77 -8.52
C GLY A 37 7.31 -2.24 -8.24
N TYR A 38 6.59 -2.98 -7.41
CA TYR A 38 5.27 -2.61 -6.95
C TYR A 38 5.30 -1.42 -5.99
N LEU A 39 4.27 -0.60 -6.05
CA LEU A 39 4.12 0.53 -5.13
C LEU A 39 3.75 0.03 -3.72
N HIS A 40 4.19 0.78 -2.71
CA HIS A 40 3.90 0.50 -1.30
C HIS A 40 3.24 1.69 -0.62
N ILE A 41 2.85 1.55 0.64
CA ILE A 41 2.15 2.59 1.42
C ILE A 41 2.86 3.95 1.43
N GLY A 42 4.20 3.96 1.36
CA GLY A 42 4.97 5.21 1.22
C GLY A 42 4.70 5.94 -0.09
N HIS A 43 4.52 5.20 -1.18
CA HIS A 43 4.12 5.77 -2.48
C HIS A 43 2.66 6.25 -2.45
N ALA A 44 1.76 5.57 -1.73
CA ALA A 44 0.38 6.04 -1.56
C ALA A 44 0.33 7.46 -0.97
N LYS A 45 1.18 7.76 0.03
CA LYS A 45 1.31 9.12 0.57
C LYS A 45 1.77 10.12 -0.51
N ALA A 46 2.80 9.77 -1.29
CA ALA A 46 3.30 10.64 -2.36
C ALA A 46 2.25 10.87 -3.46
N ILE A 47 1.48 9.82 -3.81
CA ILE A 47 0.35 9.92 -4.75
C ILE A 47 -0.70 10.88 -4.21
N CYS A 48 -1.14 10.71 -2.96
CA CYS A 48 -2.13 11.58 -2.32
C CYS A 48 -1.66 13.05 -2.30
N ILE A 49 -0.37 13.30 -2.02
CA ILE A 49 0.18 14.66 -2.00
C ILE A 49 0.21 15.26 -3.41
N ASN A 50 0.76 14.55 -4.40
CA ASN A 50 0.91 15.10 -5.76
C ASN A 50 -0.44 15.30 -6.44
N PHE A 51 -1.29 14.26 -6.47
CA PHE A 51 -2.60 14.33 -7.11
C PHE A 51 -3.57 15.21 -6.31
N GLY A 52 -3.60 15.08 -4.99
CA GLY A 52 -4.47 15.89 -4.13
C GLY A 52 -4.13 17.37 -4.18
N THR A 53 -2.86 17.73 -4.22
CA THR A 53 -2.43 19.14 -4.42
C THR A 53 -2.92 19.66 -5.77
N ALA A 54 -2.70 18.92 -6.87
CA ALA A 54 -3.19 19.34 -8.19
C ALA A 54 -4.72 19.54 -8.19
N GLN A 55 -5.47 18.59 -7.63
CA GLN A 55 -6.94 18.68 -7.54
C GLN A 55 -7.39 19.91 -6.74
N LYS A 56 -6.76 20.18 -5.59
CA LYS A 56 -7.10 21.33 -4.73
C LYS A 56 -7.02 22.67 -5.47
N TYR A 57 -6.05 22.80 -6.37
CA TYR A 57 -5.84 24.03 -7.13
C TYR A 57 -6.47 24.03 -8.54
N GLY A 58 -7.33 23.04 -8.85
CA GLY A 58 -7.90 22.89 -10.19
C GLY A 58 -6.86 22.66 -11.28
N GLY A 59 -5.69 22.20 -10.89
CA GLY A 59 -4.56 21.91 -11.77
C GLY A 59 -4.51 20.46 -12.24
N VAL A 60 -3.35 20.02 -12.72
CA VAL A 60 -3.15 18.69 -13.27
C VAL A 60 -1.95 17.99 -12.66
N CYS A 61 -2.01 16.63 -12.59
CA CYS A 61 -0.89 15.79 -12.20
C CYS A 61 -0.56 14.81 -13.33
N ASN A 62 0.71 14.73 -13.74
CA ASN A 62 1.18 13.73 -14.70
C ASN A 62 1.71 12.50 -13.98
N LEU A 63 1.53 11.33 -14.60
CA LEU A 63 2.30 10.14 -14.28
C LEU A 63 3.52 10.12 -15.20
N ARG A 64 4.73 10.26 -14.64
CA ARG A 64 5.97 10.11 -15.39
C ARG A 64 6.72 8.88 -14.91
N LEU A 65 6.84 7.90 -15.75
CA LEU A 65 7.68 6.74 -15.47
C LEU A 65 9.14 7.15 -15.64
N ASP A 66 9.91 7.13 -14.54
CA ASP A 66 11.34 7.41 -14.55
C ASP A 66 12.10 6.18 -15.00
N ASP A 67 12.19 6.03 -16.30
CA ASP A 67 12.83 4.93 -17.00
C ASP A 67 14.25 5.28 -17.51
N THR A 68 15.01 6.02 -16.70
CA THR A 68 16.40 6.41 -17.02
C THR A 68 17.41 5.28 -16.83
N ASN A 69 17.05 4.19 -16.15
CA ASN A 69 17.91 3.05 -15.89
C ASN A 69 17.47 1.80 -16.67
N PRO A 70 18.10 1.50 -17.82
CA PRO A 70 17.65 0.44 -18.73
C PRO A 70 17.71 -0.99 -18.16
N GLN A 71 18.40 -1.20 -17.03
CA GLN A 71 18.66 -2.55 -16.49
C GLN A 71 17.55 -3.09 -15.56
N LYS A 72 16.55 -2.29 -15.20
CA LYS A 72 15.64 -2.61 -14.07
C LYS A 72 14.16 -2.49 -14.39
N GLU A 73 13.79 -2.26 -15.63
CA GLU A 73 12.43 -1.87 -16.00
C GLU A 73 11.66 -3.03 -16.61
N ASP A 74 10.42 -3.23 -16.12
CA ASP A 74 9.51 -4.27 -16.62
C ASP A 74 8.11 -3.67 -16.83
N THR A 75 7.45 -4.12 -17.91
CA THR A 75 6.09 -3.72 -18.25
C THR A 75 5.09 -4.14 -17.18
N GLU A 76 5.32 -5.23 -16.47
CA GLU A 76 4.51 -5.67 -15.34
C GLU A 76 4.41 -4.57 -14.27
N TYR A 77 5.53 -3.92 -13.93
CA TYR A 77 5.53 -2.86 -12.94
C TYR A 77 4.83 -1.59 -13.43
N VAL A 78 4.93 -1.29 -14.71
CA VAL A 78 4.20 -0.15 -15.33
C VAL A 78 2.70 -0.33 -15.17
N ASP A 79 2.19 -1.51 -15.48
CA ASP A 79 0.75 -1.82 -15.39
C ASP A 79 0.27 -1.82 -13.93
N ALA A 80 1.06 -2.40 -13.02
CA ALA A 80 0.77 -2.38 -11.58
C ALA A 80 0.73 -0.95 -11.01
N ILE A 81 1.65 -0.06 -11.41
CA ILE A 81 1.67 1.35 -11.00
C ILE A 81 0.40 2.07 -11.45
N LYS A 82 -0.03 1.88 -12.70
CA LYS A 82 -1.25 2.48 -13.24
C LYS A 82 -2.48 1.99 -12.48
N GLU A 83 -2.61 0.67 -12.31
CA GLU A 83 -3.71 0.06 -11.58
C GLU A 83 -3.80 0.57 -10.14
N ASP A 84 -2.67 0.70 -9.44
CA ASP A 84 -2.62 1.19 -8.06
C ASP A 84 -3.07 2.65 -7.94
N ILE A 85 -2.67 3.53 -8.87
CA ILE A 85 -3.08 4.94 -8.89
C ILE A 85 -4.59 5.05 -9.16
N GLU A 86 -5.11 4.31 -10.16
CA GLU A 86 -6.54 4.29 -10.49
C GLU A 86 -7.37 3.72 -9.34
N TRP A 87 -6.90 2.66 -8.71
CA TRP A 87 -7.57 2.07 -7.54
C TRP A 87 -7.60 3.03 -6.35
N LEU A 88 -6.55 3.83 -6.12
CA LEU A 88 -6.56 4.88 -5.12
C LEU A 88 -7.54 6.03 -5.45
N GLY A 89 -8.18 6.02 -6.62
CA GLY A 89 -9.19 6.99 -7.05
C GLY A 89 -8.63 8.20 -7.77
N PHE A 90 -7.37 8.17 -8.21
CA PHE A 90 -6.73 9.25 -8.95
C PHE A 90 -6.65 8.97 -10.45
N LYS A 91 -6.62 10.06 -11.22
CA LYS A 91 -6.42 10.02 -12.68
C LYS A 91 -5.30 10.98 -13.05
N TRP A 92 -4.35 10.50 -13.82
CA TRP A 92 -3.29 11.35 -14.37
C TRP A 92 -3.76 12.09 -15.62
N ASN A 93 -3.17 13.25 -15.86
CA ASN A 93 -3.42 14.03 -17.08
C ASN A 93 -2.71 13.38 -18.29
N LYS A 94 -1.42 13.12 -18.16
CA LYS A 94 -0.59 12.45 -19.17
C LYS A 94 0.21 11.33 -18.51
N CYS A 95 0.40 10.21 -19.24
CA CYS A 95 1.36 9.17 -18.89
C CYS A 95 2.58 9.34 -19.80
N LEU A 96 3.71 9.64 -19.21
CA LEU A 96 4.94 10.05 -19.89
C LEU A 96 6.10 9.16 -19.44
N TYR A 97 7.14 9.08 -20.27
CA TYR A 97 8.38 8.38 -19.96
C TYR A 97 9.56 9.35 -20.02
N ALA A 98 10.46 9.26 -19.07
CA ALA A 98 11.69 10.06 -19.07
C ALA A 98 12.52 9.81 -20.34
N SER A 99 12.54 8.58 -20.83
CA SER A 99 13.20 8.19 -22.07
C SER A 99 12.67 8.90 -23.32
N SER A 100 11.41 9.38 -23.30
CA SER A 100 10.87 10.17 -24.41
C SER A 100 11.59 11.51 -24.58
N TYR A 101 12.35 11.94 -23.59
CA TYR A 101 13.11 13.21 -23.60
C TYR A 101 14.60 13.02 -23.76
N PHE A 102 15.11 11.81 -24.03
CA PHE A 102 16.55 11.55 -24.13
C PHE A 102 17.25 12.41 -25.18
N ASP A 103 16.63 12.67 -26.33
CA ASP A 103 17.19 13.58 -27.34
C ASP A 103 17.35 15.01 -26.76
N PHE A 104 16.32 15.55 -26.08
CA PHE A 104 16.36 16.86 -25.43
C PHE A 104 17.39 16.90 -24.30
N ILE A 105 17.44 15.87 -23.45
CA ILE A 105 18.41 15.77 -22.35
C ILE A 105 19.84 15.71 -22.89
N TYR A 106 20.05 14.99 -23.99
CA TYR A 106 21.33 14.95 -24.69
C TYR A 106 21.75 16.34 -25.22
N GLU A 107 20.84 17.06 -25.86
CA GLU A 107 21.09 18.43 -26.32
C GLU A 107 21.47 19.37 -25.17
N CYS A 108 20.82 19.22 -24.01
CA CYS A 108 21.17 19.96 -22.79
C CYS A 108 22.58 19.63 -22.31
N ALA A 109 23.00 18.36 -22.35
CA ALA A 109 24.36 17.96 -22.01
C ALA A 109 25.38 18.56 -22.96
N VAL A 110 25.12 18.53 -24.28
CA VAL A 110 25.96 19.17 -25.30
C VAL A 110 26.07 20.68 -25.05
N LYS A 111 24.98 21.33 -24.66
CA LYS A 111 25.01 22.75 -24.32
C LYS A 111 25.89 23.03 -23.11
N LEU A 112 25.78 22.24 -22.03
CA LEU A 112 26.66 22.39 -20.86
C LEU A 112 28.15 22.23 -21.22
N ILE A 113 28.49 21.29 -22.13
CA ILE A 113 29.87 21.15 -22.61
C ILE A 113 30.33 22.40 -23.37
N LYS A 114 29.49 22.91 -24.29
CA LYS A 114 29.78 24.12 -25.06
C LYS A 114 29.99 25.36 -24.18
N ASP A 115 29.24 25.46 -23.10
CA ASP A 115 29.33 26.56 -22.13
C ASP A 115 30.46 26.34 -21.10
N GLY A 116 31.29 25.26 -21.24
CA GLY A 116 32.37 24.96 -20.30
C GLY A 116 31.89 24.49 -18.92
N LYS A 117 30.64 24.02 -18.83
CA LYS A 117 29.97 23.59 -17.59
C LYS A 117 29.89 22.07 -17.42
N ALA A 118 30.44 21.29 -18.36
CA ALA A 118 30.56 19.85 -18.26
C ALA A 118 31.84 19.36 -18.95
N TYR A 119 32.36 18.24 -18.50
CA TYR A 119 33.56 17.61 -19.06
C TYR A 119 33.48 16.08 -19.03
N VAL A 120 34.13 15.42 -19.95
CA VAL A 120 34.28 13.97 -19.98
C VAL A 120 35.43 13.57 -19.04
N ASP A 121 35.15 12.64 -18.14
CA ASP A 121 36.08 12.14 -17.13
C ASP A 121 36.39 10.68 -17.40
N ASP A 122 37.68 10.31 -17.38
CA ASP A 122 38.16 8.94 -17.59
C ASP A 122 38.41 8.21 -16.25
N LEU A 123 38.15 8.86 -15.10
CA LEU A 123 38.25 8.21 -13.80
C LEU A 123 37.17 7.13 -13.64
N SER A 124 37.55 6.01 -13.07
CA SER A 124 36.63 4.95 -12.67
C SER A 124 35.67 5.42 -11.56
N ALA A 125 34.62 4.66 -11.33
CA ALA A 125 33.65 4.97 -10.28
C ALA A 125 34.28 5.06 -8.86
N ASP A 126 35.26 4.21 -8.59
CA ASP A 126 35.97 4.20 -7.31
C ASP A 126 36.91 5.39 -7.16
N GLU A 127 37.64 5.76 -8.22
CA GLU A 127 38.47 6.96 -8.24
C GLU A 127 37.60 8.24 -8.10
N ILE A 128 36.46 8.32 -8.79
CA ILE A 128 35.53 9.44 -8.64
C ILE A 128 35.05 9.55 -7.18
N ARG A 129 34.77 8.41 -6.53
CA ARG A 129 34.36 8.38 -5.11
C ARG A 129 35.48 8.90 -4.21
N GLU A 130 36.72 8.49 -4.44
CA GLU A 130 37.90 8.96 -3.71
C GLU A 130 38.12 10.46 -3.92
N TYR A 131 38.12 10.93 -5.18
CA TYR A 131 38.32 12.35 -5.54
C TYR A 131 37.22 13.25 -4.98
N ARG A 132 35.99 12.73 -4.84
CA ARG A 132 34.86 13.50 -4.28
C ARG A 132 35.08 13.88 -2.81
N GLY A 133 35.91 13.16 -2.07
CA GLY A 133 36.17 13.38 -0.66
C GLY A 133 35.00 12.94 0.24
N THR A 134 34.97 13.50 1.46
CA THR A 134 34.00 13.16 2.49
C THR A 134 33.15 14.39 2.88
N LEU A 135 32.23 14.23 3.82
CA LEU A 135 31.46 15.37 4.37
C LEU A 135 32.36 16.40 5.09
N THR A 136 33.48 15.95 5.62
CA THR A 136 34.43 16.79 6.40
C THR A 136 35.67 17.18 5.61
N GLU A 137 35.95 16.53 4.47
CA GLU A 137 37.09 16.80 3.63
C GLU A 137 36.64 17.22 2.25
N PRO A 138 37.20 18.30 1.67
CA PRO A 138 36.88 18.73 0.31
C PRO A 138 37.33 17.68 -0.72
N GLY A 139 36.70 17.69 -1.88
CA GLY A 139 37.13 16.89 -3.01
C GLY A 139 38.36 17.46 -3.72
N LYS A 140 38.90 16.67 -4.64
CA LYS A 140 40.03 17.02 -5.52
C LYS A 140 39.53 17.11 -6.97
N ASN A 141 40.08 18.06 -7.74
CA ASN A 141 39.81 18.16 -9.15
C ASN A 141 40.30 16.91 -9.89
N SER A 142 39.50 16.38 -10.80
CA SER A 142 39.95 15.36 -11.76
C SER A 142 41.04 15.90 -12.65
N PRO A 143 42.06 15.12 -13.02
CA PRO A 143 43.07 15.50 -14.02
C PRO A 143 42.47 15.80 -15.41
N TYR A 144 41.24 15.35 -15.65
CA TYR A 144 40.53 15.55 -16.91
C TYR A 144 39.57 16.75 -16.91
N ARG A 145 39.47 17.45 -15.80
CA ARG A 145 38.51 18.55 -15.57
C ARG A 145 38.72 19.75 -16.50
N ASP A 146 39.95 19.97 -16.92
CA ASP A 146 40.35 21.13 -17.72
C ASP A 146 40.59 20.80 -19.20
N ARG A 147 40.03 19.68 -19.70
CA ARG A 147 39.95 19.38 -21.13
C ARG A 147 39.24 20.51 -21.86
N THR A 148 39.66 20.78 -23.11
CA THR A 148 39.02 21.81 -23.94
C THR A 148 37.56 21.43 -24.28
N THR A 149 36.80 22.41 -24.67
CA THR A 149 35.40 22.19 -25.10
C THR A 149 35.36 21.25 -26.31
N GLU A 150 36.26 21.41 -27.26
CA GLU A 150 36.37 20.60 -28.48
C GLU A 150 36.67 19.13 -28.16
N GLU A 151 37.64 18.87 -27.26
CA GLU A 151 37.94 17.51 -26.79
C GLU A 151 36.74 16.86 -26.10
N ASN A 152 36.07 17.60 -25.21
CA ASN A 152 34.90 17.09 -24.50
C ASN A 152 33.73 16.78 -25.44
N LEU A 153 33.48 17.62 -26.45
CA LEU A 153 32.47 17.36 -27.49
C LEU A 153 32.78 16.13 -28.32
N ASP A 154 34.04 15.97 -28.77
CA ASP A 154 34.49 14.79 -29.52
C ASP A 154 34.30 13.53 -28.67
N LEU A 155 34.81 13.52 -27.44
CA LEU A 155 34.73 12.38 -26.55
C LEU A 155 33.29 12.01 -26.21
N PHE A 156 32.42 12.98 -25.93
CA PHE A 156 31.03 12.70 -25.63
C PHE A 156 30.29 12.13 -26.85
N LYS A 157 30.55 12.62 -28.04
CA LYS A 157 30.01 12.06 -29.27
C LYS A 157 30.47 10.61 -29.49
N ARG A 158 31.77 10.32 -29.25
CA ARG A 158 32.31 8.96 -29.36
C ARG A 158 31.76 8.01 -28.28
N MET A 159 31.49 8.52 -27.05
CA MET A 159 30.75 7.76 -26.04
C MET A 159 29.36 7.36 -26.55
N THR A 160 28.65 8.30 -27.19
CA THR A 160 27.30 8.07 -27.74
C THR A 160 27.31 7.11 -28.94
N ASN A 161 28.41 7.10 -29.72
CA ASN A 161 28.59 6.18 -30.83
C ASN A 161 29.01 4.75 -30.40
N GLY A 162 29.16 4.50 -29.08
CA GLY A 162 29.50 3.19 -28.54
C GLY A 162 30.98 2.78 -28.67
N GLU A 163 31.88 3.74 -28.87
CA GLU A 163 33.31 3.44 -29.05
C GLU A 163 34.01 2.99 -27.74
N PHE A 164 33.41 3.23 -26.59
CA PHE A 164 34.01 2.95 -25.28
C PHE A 164 33.20 1.91 -24.49
N PRO A 165 33.85 1.01 -23.74
CA PRO A 165 33.15 0.02 -22.92
C PRO A 165 32.49 0.67 -21.71
N ASN A 166 31.58 -0.08 -21.06
CA ASN A 166 30.94 0.33 -19.83
C ASN A 166 31.97 0.72 -18.77
N GLY A 167 31.73 1.86 -18.10
CA GLY A 167 32.59 2.36 -17.02
C GLY A 167 33.89 3.03 -17.46
N ALA A 168 34.21 3.05 -18.76
CA ALA A 168 35.45 3.67 -19.25
C ALA A 168 35.45 5.20 -19.13
N ARG A 169 34.30 5.81 -19.29
CA ARG A 169 34.12 7.26 -19.26
C ARG A 169 32.74 7.64 -18.73
N VAL A 170 32.68 8.82 -18.16
CA VAL A 170 31.43 9.49 -17.73
C VAL A 170 31.46 10.95 -18.15
N LEU A 171 30.27 11.58 -18.29
CA LEU A 171 30.15 13.03 -18.36
C LEU A 171 29.86 13.57 -16.98
N ARG A 172 30.59 14.57 -16.52
CA ARG A 172 30.42 15.24 -15.24
C ARG A 172 30.07 16.71 -15.41
N ALA A 173 29.19 17.22 -14.57
CA ALA A 173 29.00 18.66 -14.43
C ALA A 173 30.27 19.29 -13.81
N LYS A 174 30.67 20.49 -14.26
CA LYS A 174 31.80 21.25 -13.75
C LYS A 174 31.31 22.33 -12.81
N ILE A 175 31.31 22.05 -11.51
CA ILE A 175 30.72 22.92 -10.48
C ILE A 175 31.81 23.34 -9.47
N ASP A 176 31.90 22.66 -8.33
CA ASP A 176 32.85 22.98 -7.26
C ASP A 176 33.21 21.74 -6.44
N MET A 177 34.44 21.26 -6.59
CA MET A 177 34.93 20.09 -5.83
C MET A 177 35.16 20.39 -4.35
N ALA A 178 35.17 21.65 -3.91
CA ALA A 178 35.27 22.04 -2.51
C ALA A 178 33.92 22.31 -1.84
N SER A 179 32.81 22.18 -2.58
CA SER A 179 31.47 22.43 -2.03
C SER A 179 31.19 21.63 -0.77
N PRO A 180 30.59 22.22 0.29
CA PRO A 180 30.14 21.47 1.46
C PRO A 180 29.03 20.49 1.12
N ASN A 181 28.26 20.74 0.07
CA ASN A 181 27.28 19.80 -0.46
C ASN A 181 27.94 18.83 -1.45
N ILE A 182 28.04 17.58 -1.06
CA ILE A 182 28.69 16.52 -1.84
C ILE A 182 28.06 16.35 -3.24
N ASN A 183 26.75 16.62 -3.38
CA ASN A 183 26.04 16.52 -4.66
C ASN A 183 26.48 17.60 -5.66
N MET A 184 27.12 18.69 -5.19
CA MET A 184 27.65 19.78 -6.01
C MET A 184 29.12 19.56 -6.42
N ARG A 185 29.75 18.45 -5.98
CA ARG A 185 31.16 18.14 -6.29
C ARG A 185 31.30 17.40 -7.62
N ASP A 186 31.15 18.13 -8.71
CA ASP A 186 31.23 17.67 -10.09
C ASP A 186 30.49 16.31 -10.27
N PRO A 187 29.15 16.28 -10.13
CA PRO A 187 28.39 15.04 -10.21
C PRO A 187 28.43 14.44 -11.62
N VAL A 188 28.33 13.12 -11.68
CA VAL A 188 28.15 12.40 -12.96
C VAL A 188 26.74 12.67 -13.49
N ILE A 189 26.64 13.06 -14.76
CA ILE A 189 25.37 13.36 -15.43
C ILE A 189 25.04 12.39 -16.56
N TYR A 190 26.06 11.70 -17.14
CA TYR A 190 25.88 10.62 -18.10
C TYR A 190 26.86 9.47 -17.84
N ARG A 191 26.40 8.26 -18.06
CA ARG A 191 27.20 7.02 -18.00
C ARG A 191 27.04 6.19 -19.27
N ILE A 192 28.03 5.34 -19.59
CA ILE A 192 27.96 4.35 -20.66
C ILE A 192 27.34 3.07 -20.12
N ALA A 193 26.33 2.55 -20.85
CA ALA A 193 25.72 1.27 -20.57
C ALA A 193 25.25 0.62 -21.89
N HIS A 194 25.95 -0.42 -22.33
CA HIS A 194 25.63 -1.18 -23.55
C HIS A 194 24.56 -2.21 -23.23
N VAL A 195 23.32 -1.73 -23.04
CA VAL A 195 22.11 -2.55 -22.79
C VAL A 195 20.93 -1.94 -23.54
N PRO A 196 20.05 -2.77 -24.15
CA PRO A 196 18.85 -2.28 -24.79
C PRO A 196 17.91 -1.65 -23.74
N HIS A 197 17.23 -0.58 -24.13
CA HIS A 197 16.24 0.10 -23.31
C HIS A 197 14.83 -0.31 -23.73
N HIS A 198 13.91 -0.53 -22.78
CA HIS A 198 12.57 -1.04 -23.03
C HIS A 198 11.73 -0.16 -23.99
N GLN A 199 11.96 1.16 -24.02
CA GLN A 199 11.26 2.10 -24.92
C GLN A 199 12.08 2.48 -26.15
N THR A 200 13.39 2.68 -26.01
CA THR A 200 14.24 3.23 -27.08
C THR A 200 15.08 2.17 -27.78
N GLY A 201 15.03 0.90 -27.34
CA GLY A 201 15.81 -0.20 -27.91
C GLY A 201 17.31 0.07 -27.84
N ASP A 202 18.00 -0.14 -28.94
CA ASP A 202 19.47 0.03 -29.08
C ASP A 202 19.89 1.44 -29.55
N LYS A 203 18.98 2.42 -29.53
CA LYS A 203 19.27 3.80 -29.97
C LYS A 203 20.36 4.47 -29.13
N TRP A 204 20.44 4.16 -27.86
CA TRP A 204 21.34 4.77 -26.90
C TRP A 204 22.24 3.74 -26.23
N CYS A 205 23.52 4.10 -26.02
CA CYS A 205 24.45 3.40 -25.15
C CYS A 205 25.03 4.31 -24.07
N VAL A 206 24.54 5.55 -23.98
CA VAL A 206 24.78 6.48 -22.89
C VAL A 206 23.44 6.88 -22.28
N TYR A 207 23.37 6.92 -20.96
CA TYR A 207 22.14 7.19 -20.23
C TYR A 207 22.35 8.31 -19.21
N PRO A 208 21.40 9.24 -19.10
CA PRO A 208 21.47 10.32 -18.11
C PRO A 208 21.33 9.75 -16.70
N MET A 209 22.01 10.38 -15.74
CA MET A 209 21.78 10.13 -14.33
C MET A 209 20.51 10.83 -13.86
N TYR A 210 19.88 10.30 -12.81
CA TYR A 210 18.64 10.81 -12.24
C TYR A 210 18.67 12.32 -11.99
N ASP A 211 19.71 12.82 -11.29
CA ASP A 211 19.81 14.23 -10.92
C ASP A 211 19.86 15.18 -12.13
N PHE A 212 20.26 14.69 -13.29
CA PHE A 212 20.26 15.46 -14.53
C PHE A 212 18.94 15.33 -15.29
N ALA A 213 18.40 14.12 -15.39
CA ALA A 213 17.16 13.87 -16.13
C ALA A 213 15.94 14.47 -15.44
N HIS A 214 15.88 14.46 -14.12
CA HIS A 214 14.72 14.89 -13.32
C HIS A 214 14.36 16.37 -13.53
N PRO A 215 15.25 17.37 -13.32
CA PRO A 215 14.93 18.77 -13.55
C PRO A 215 14.55 19.04 -15.01
N LEU A 216 15.22 18.38 -15.95
CA LEU A 216 14.98 18.58 -17.37
C LEU A 216 13.64 18.01 -17.83
N SER A 217 13.25 16.87 -17.30
CA SER A 217 11.94 16.28 -17.55
C SER A 217 10.83 17.13 -16.94
N ASP A 218 11.01 17.61 -15.69
CA ASP A 218 10.05 18.51 -15.02
C ASP A 218 9.85 19.80 -15.85
N TYR A 219 10.94 20.41 -16.31
CA TYR A 219 10.90 21.61 -17.17
C TYR A 219 10.20 21.31 -18.50
N LYS A 220 10.55 20.23 -19.17
CA LYS A 220 10.00 19.83 -20.49
C LYS A 220 8.50 19.58 -20.44
N GLU A 221 8.01 19.05 -19.32
CA GLU A 221 6.60 18.76 -19.09
C GLU A 221 5.79 19.98 -18.65
N GLY A 222 6.43 21.09 -18.25
CA GLY A 222 5.77 22.27 -17.70
C GLY A 222 5.30 22.08 -16.25
N VAL A 223 5.99 21.21 -15.49
CA VAL A 223 5.75 21.09 -14.04
C VAL A 223 6.03 22.42 -13.37
N THR A 224 5.10 22.89 -12.53
CA THR A 224 5.28 24.11 -11.74
C THR A 224 5.88 23.81 -10.37
N HIS A 225 5.32 22.81 -9.68
CA HIS A 225 5.75 22.42 -8.34
C HIS A 225 6.17 20.95 -8.35
N SER A 226 7.46 20.74 -8.19
CA SER A 226 8.14 19.44 -8.17
C SER A 226 8.17 18.91 -6.74
N LEU A 227 7.13 18.14 -6.35
CA LEU A 227 7.01 17.59 -5.00
C LEU A 227 7.75 16.26 -4.89
N CYS A 228 8.67 16.15 -3.94
CA CYS A 228 9.48 14.95 -3.75
C CYS A 228 9.77 14.64 -2.27
N SER A 229 10.37 13.49 -1.99
CA SER A 229 10.72 13.13 -0.62
C SER A 229 11.91 13.94 -0.10
N LEU A 230 11.98 14.10 1.24
CA LEU A 230 13.03 14.87 1.93
C LEU A 230 14.45 14.33 1.67
N GLU A 231 14.59 13.14 1.14
CA GLU A 231 15.88 12.56 0.70
C GLU A 231 16.56 13.43 -0.36
N PHE A 232 15.78 14.16 -1.15
CA PHE A 232 16.25 15.02 -2.24
C PHE A 232 16.51 16.48 -1.83
N GLU A 233 16.36 16.85 -0.54
CA GLU A 233 16.60 18.21 -0.09
C GLU A 233 18.02 18.69 -0.42
N ASN A 234 19.03 17.84 -0.20
CA ASN A 234 20.42 18.15 -0.54
C ASN A 234 20.71 18.08 -2.05
N HIS A 235 19.80 17.53 -2.86
CA HIS A 235 19.89 17.51 -4.32
C HIS A 235 19.26 18.75 -4.97
N ARG A 236 18.40 19.50 -4.26
CA ARG A 236 17.73 20.70 -4.80
C ARG A 236 18.71 21.76 -5.33
N PRO A 237 19.86 22.08 -4.67
CA PRO A 237 20.83 23.02 -5.25
C PRO A 237 21.37 22.58 -6.61
N LEU A 238 21.51 21.27 -6.84
CA LEU A 238 21.94 20.71 -8.12
C LEU A 238 20.81 20.79 -9.16
N TYR A 239 19.58 20.48 -8.77
CA TYR A 239 18.38 20.66 -9.59
C TYR A 239 18.27 22.10 -10.11
N ASP A 240 18.37 23.08 -9.24
CA ASP A 240 18.31 24.50 -9.58
C ASP A 240 19.52 24.95 -10.44
N TRP A 241 20.69 24.37 -10.19
CA TRP A 241 21.91 24.66 -10.93
C TRP A 241 21.75 24.29 -12.41
N PHE A 242 21.26 23.09 -12.72
CA PHE A 242 21.06 22.67 -14.12
C PHE A 242 20.11 23.60 -14.87
N LEU A 243 18.98 23.92 -14.29
CA LEU A 243 17.97 24.79 -14.91
C LEU A 243 18.52 26.22 -15.16
N ARG A 244 19.27 26.74 -14.20
CA ARG A 244 19.92 28.06 -14.30
C ARG A 244 21.01 28.09 -15.37
N GLU A 245 21.95 27.12 -15.34
CA GLU A 245 23.08 27.12 -16.28
C GLU A 245 22.63 26.85 -17.72
N LEU A 246 21.53 26.15 -17.91
CA LEU A 246 20.91 25.98 -19.23
C LEU A 246 20.11 27.21 -19.69
N GLY A 247 19.92 28.21 -18.82
CA GLY A 247 19.26 29.48 -19.14
C GLY A 247 17.74 29.35 -19.27
N PHE A 248 17.13 28.37 -18.65
CA PHE A 248 15.69 28.19 -18.69
C PHE A 248 14.95 29.26 -17.88
N LYS A 249 13.72 29.56 -18.31
CA LYS A 249 12.81 30.51 -17.64
C LYS A 249 11.54 29.74 -17.22
N ASN A 250 10.82 30.30 -16.24
CA ASN A 250 9.62 29.64 -15.68
C ASN A 250 9.93 28.21 -15.23
N VAL A 251 11.00 28.08 -14.45
CA VAL A 251 11.52 26.78 -13.99
C VAL A 251 10.64 26.22 -12.86
N PRO A 252 10.53 24.89 -12.73
CA PRO A 252 9.80 24.26 -11.63
C PRO A 252 10.42 24.61 -10.27
N ARG A 253 9.59 24.72 -9.23
CA ARG A 253 10.02 24.83 -7.83
C ARG A 253 10.01 23.46 -7.17
N GLN A 254 11.17 22.96 -6.74
CA GLN A 254 11.25 21.72 -5.97
C GLN A 254 10.89 21.96 -4.50
N ILE A 255 10.00 21.14 -3.95
CA ILE A 255 9.55 21.17 -2.55
C ILE A 255 9.58 19.76 -1.99
N GLU A 256 10.26 19.57 -0.85
CA GLU A 256 10.43 18.27 -0.23
C GLU A 256 9.52 18.08 0.98
N PHE A 257 9.05 16.84 1.16
CA PHE A 257 8.26 16.40 2.30
C PHE A 257 8.80 15.07 2.89
N ALA A 258 8.59 14.85 4.18
CA ALA A 258 9.02 13.63 4.83
C ALA A 258 8.27 12.41 4.29
N ARG A 259 9.02 11.37 3.92
CA ARG A 259 8.43 10.08 3.51
C ARG A 259 7.67 9.43 4.67
N LEU A 260 6.74 8.57 4.35
CA LEU A 260 6.04 7.74 5.33
C LEU A 260 6.93 6.56 5.75
N ASN A 261 7.21 6.48 7.05
CA ASN A 261 7.76 5.30 7.68
C ASN A 261 6.67 4.67 8.56
N LEU A 262 6.28 3.45 8.23
CA LEU A 262 5.26 2.70 8.96
C LEU A 262 5.95 1.59 9.76
N ASN A 263 5.58 1.40 11.03
CA ASN A 263 6.14 0.32 11.84
C ASN A 263 5.62 -1.06 11.39
N TYR A 264 6.31 -2.12 11.81
CA TYR A 264 6.00 -3.53 11.53
C TYR A 264 5.92 -3.91 10.04
N CYS A 265 6.45 -3.10 9.13
CA CYS A 265 6.48 -3.41 7.71
C CYS A 265 7.81 -3.09 7.05
N LEU A 266 8.04 -3.69 5.88
CA LEU A 266 9.16 -3.39 5.00
C LEU A 266 8.68 -2.60 3.79
N THR A 267 9.43 -1.55 3.44
CA THR A 267 9.26 -0.78 2.21
C THR A 267 10.51 -0.85 1.32
N SER A 268 11.58 -1.48 1.80
CA SER A 268 12.80 -1.70 1.00
C SER A 268 12.54 -2.71 -0.10
N LYS A 269 12.60 -2.26 -1.34
CA LYS A 269 12.38 -3.07 -2.54
C LYS A 269 13.25 -4.33 -2.56
N ARG A 270 14.56 -4.20 -2.29
CA ARG A 270 15.49 -5.34 -2.26
C ARG A 270 15.07 -6.40 -1.24
N LYS A 271 14.64 -5.96 -0.05
CA LYS A 271 14.19 -6.88 1.03
C LYS A 271 12.83 -7.50 0.68
N CYS A 272 11.90 -6.73 0.09
CA CYS A 272 10.62 -7.25 -0.40
C CYS A 272 10.80 -8.27 -1.52
N LEU A 273 11.69 -8.00 -2.48
CA LEU A 273 12.02 -8.94 -3.55
C LEU A 273 12.60 -10.26 -3.00
N ALA A 274 13.42 -10.19 -1.94
CA ALA A 274 13.94 -11.39 -1.27
C ALA A 274 12.80 -12.22 -0.65
N LEU A 275 11.79 -11.58 -0.02
CA LEU A 275 10.62 -12.29 0.53
C LEU A 275 9.84 -13.04 -0.55
N VAL A 276 9.67 -12.42 -1.73
CA VAL A 276 8.97 -13.02 -2.88
C VAL A 276 9.78 -14.17 -3.49
N ASN A 277 11.07 -13.94 -3.79
CA ASN A 277 11.93 -14.93 -4.44
C ASN A 277 12.18 -16.18 -3.57
N GLU A 278 12.19 -16.02 -2.25
CA GLU A 278 12.37 -17.10 -1.28
C GLU A 278 11.04 -17.75 -0.85
N HIS A 279 9.92 -17.37 -1.49
CA HIS A 279 8.59 -17.90 -1.21
C HIS A 279 8.15 -17.78 0.27
N ILE A 280 8.63 -16.75 0.97
CA ILE A 280 8.16 -16.40 2.33
C ILE A 280 6.76 -15.79 2.26
N VAL A 281 6.49 -15.10 1.16
CA VAL A 281 5.18 -14.57 0.78
C VAL A 281 4.80 -15.08 -0.61
N ASP A 282 3.49 -15.12 -0.93
CA ASP A 282 2.98 -15.67 -2.19
C ASP A 282 3.33 -14.83 -3.43
N GLY A 283 3.68 -13.55 -3.22
CA GLY A 283 4.00 -12.62 -4.29
C GLY A 283 3.95 -11.18 -3.81
N TRP A 284 4.04 -10.24 -4.74
CA TRP A 284 3.98 -8.82 -4.44
C TRP A 284 2.63 -8.36 -3.90
N ASP A 285 1.57 -9.09 -4.17
CA ASP A 285 0.22 -8.84 -3.68
C ASP A 285 -0.17 -9.70 -2.47
N ASP A 286 0.79 -10.31 -1.79
CA ASP A 286 0.52 -11.04 -0.54
C ASP A 286 -0.12 -10.08 0.48
N PRO A 287 -1.26 -10.46 1.10
CA PRO A 287 -1.96 -9.62 2.08
C PRO A 287 -1.14 -9.20 3.31
N ARG A 288 0.03 -9.79 3.55
CA ARG A 288 0.96 -9.41 4.62
C ARG A 288 1.97 -8.35 4.21
N MET A 289 2.05 -8.06 2.90
CA MET A 289 2.95 -7.04 2.35
C MET A 289 2.35 -5.63 2.47
N ALA A 290 3.21 -4.63 2.69
CA ALA A 290 2.79 -3.22 2.70
C ALA A 290 2.73 -2.60 1.28
N THR A 291 2.64 -3.43 0.24
CA THR A 291 2.38 -2.99 -1.13
C THR A 291 0.92 -2.57 -1.28
N ILE A 292 0.63 -1.66 -2.18
CA ILE A 292 -0.75 -1.22 -2.47
C ILE A 292 -1.58 -2.41 -2.95
N SER A 293 -1.03 -3.24 -3.83
CA SER A 293 -1.67 -4.47 -4.32
C SER A 293 -1.93 -5.49 -3.21
N GLY A 294 -1.01 -5.66 -2.24
CA GLY A 294 -1.19 -6.53 -1.08
C GLY A 294 -2.29 -6.03 -0.14
N MET A 295 -2.31 -4.73 0.14
CA MET A 295 -3.37 -4.10 0.96
C MET A 295 -4.74 -4.20 0.28
N ARG A 296 -4.81 -3.99 -1.05
CA ARG A 296 -6.02 -4.18 -1.85
C ARG A 296 -6.54 -5.61 -1.77
N ARG A 297 -5.68 -6.62 -1.98
CA ARG A 297 -6.02 -8.04 -1.86
C ARG A 297 -6.45 -8.43 -0.44
N ARG A 298 -5.89 -7.77 0.59
CA ARG A 298 -6.32 -7.92 1.98
C ARG A 298 -7.72 -7.33 2.24
N GLY A 299 -8.21 -6.46 1.36
CA GLY A 299 -9.52 -5.82 1.47
C GLY A 299 -9.49 -4.43 2.12
N TYR A 300 -8.33 -3.75 2.15
CA TYR A 300 -8.25 -2.37 2.58
C TYR A 300 -8.96 -1.48 1.57
N PRO A 301 -9.94 -0.64 1.98
CA PRO A 301 -10.56 0.31 1.06
C PRO A 301 -9.58 1.43 0.65
N ALA A 302 -9.59 1.82 -0.62
CA ALA A 302 -8.77 2.93 -1.11
C ALA A 302 -9.02 4.23 -0.33
N LYS A 303 -10.29 4.51 0.01
CA LYS A 303 -10.68 5.66 0.84
C LYS A 303 -10.01 5.64 2.22
N ALA A 304 -9.93 4.47 2.87
CA ALA A 304 -9.26 4.35 4.16
C ALA A 304 -7.77 4.70 4.09
N ILE A 305 -7.09 4.32 2.99
CA ILE A 305 -5.68 4.67 2.75
C ILE A 305 -5.53 6.18 2.53
N ARG A 306 -6.42 6.81 1.76
CA ARG A 306 -6.42 8.26 1.57
C ARG A 306 -6.65 9.00 2.90
N THR A 307 -7.67 8.60 3.66
CA THR A 307 -7.96 9.15 5.00
C THR A 307 -6.77 8.99 5.96
N PHE A 308 -6.08 7.85 5.90
CA PHE A 308 -4.86 7.64 6.67
C PHE A 308 -3.76 8.63 6.25
N CYS A 309 -3.51 8.79 4.94
CA CYS A 309 -2.51 9.74 4.43
C CYS A 309 -2.85 11.18 4.83
N GLU A 310 -4.12 11.54 4.85
CA GLU A 310 -4.60 12.85 5.28
C GLU A 310 -4.40 13.07 6.79
N LYS A 311 -4.77 12.10 7.63
CA LYS A 311 -4.59 12.16 9.08
C LYS A 311 -3.12 12.32 9.51
N ILE A 312 -2.19 11.68 8.82
CA ILE A 312 -0.75 11.85 9.11
C ILE A 312 -0.19 13.18 8.61
N GLY A 313 -0.87 13.83 7.67
CA GLY A 313 -0.53 15.13 7.13
C GLY A 313 0.81 15.18 6.38
N VAL A 314 1.25 16.42 6.09
CA VAL A 314 2.49 16.71 5.35
C VAL A 314 3.44 17.49 6.26
N SER A 315 4.65 16.98 6.43
CA SER A 315 5.67 17.52 7.34
C SER A 315 7.06 17.39 6.72
N LYS A 316 8.01 18.21 7.18
CA LYS A 316 9.45 18.05 6.92
C LYS A 316 10.17 17.26 8.03
N ALA A 317 9.48 16.81 9.06
CA ALA A 317 10.07 16.00 10.14
C ALA A 317 9.86 14.52 9.88
N TYR A 318 10.94 13.74 9.97
CA TYR A 318 10.84 12.28 9.94
C TYR A 318 10.11 11.77 11.18
N SER A 319 9.12 10.94 10.97
CA SER A 319 8.38 10.26 12.03
C SER A 319 8.07 8.82 11.62
N VAL A 320 7.90 7.95 12.62
CA VAL A 320 7.39 6.59 12.42
C VAL A 320 5.92 6.60 12.80
N VAL A 321 5.07 6.24 11.87
CA VAL A 321 3.62 6.15 12.06
C VAL A 321 3.24 4.74 12.49
N SER A 322 2.25 4.62 13.39
CA SER A 322 1.77 3.31 13.83
C SER A 322 0.87 2.65 12.78
N MET A 323 1.10 1.36 12.54
CA MET A 323 0.19 0.50 11.77
C MET A 323 -1.24 0.52 12.35
N ASP A 324 -1.38 0.66 13.68
CA ASP A 324 -2.70 0.74 14.33
C ASP A 324 -3.54 1.91 13.82
N LEU A 325 -2.91 3.04 13.44
CA LEU A 325 -3.62 4.17 12.86
C LEU A 325 -4.18 3.82 11.48
N LEU A 326 -3.41 3.14 10.64
CA LEU A 326 -3.87 2.66 9.33
C LEU A 326 -5.02 1.67 9.50
N GLU A 327 -4.86 0.67 10.37
CA GLU A 327 -5.90 -0.31 10.67
C GLU A 327 -7.15 0.32 11.28
N SER A 328 -7.02 1.41 12.06
CA SER A 328 -8.16 2.18 12.57
C SER A 328 -8.93 2.85 11.44
N CYS A 329 -8.23 3.49 10.48
CA CYS A 329 -8.89 4.08 9.31
C CYS A 329 -9.64 3.02 8.49
N VAL A 330 -9.05 1.83 8.35
CA VAL A 330 -9.70 0.71 7.66
C VAL A 330 -10.94 0.23 8.41
N ARG A 331 -10.86 0.07 9.75
CA ARG A 331 -12.02 -0.32 10.57
C ARG A 331 -13.14 0.70 10.51
N ASP A 332 -12.81 1.99 10.60
CA ASP A 332 -13.79 3.07 10.56
C ASP A 332 -14.56 3.05 9.23
N GLU A 333 -13.84 2.97 8.11
CA GLU A 333 -14.45 2.91 6.77
C GLU A 333 -15.29 1.65 6.56
N LEU A 334 -14.80 0.49 7.00
CA LEU A 334 -15.53 -0.78 6.86
C LEU A 334 -16.70 -0.89 7.85
N ASN A 335 -16.59 -0.28 9.02
CA ASN A 335 -17.71 -0.23 9.96
C ASN A 335 -18.91 0.52 9.38
N GLU A 336 -18.64 1.56 8.60
CA GLU A 336 -19.68 2.36 7.94
C GLU A 336 -20.28 1.65 6.73
N ASN A 337 -19.44 0.99 5.90
CA ASN A 337 -19.88 0.58 4.57
C ASN A 337 -20.02 -0.94 4.35
N ALA A 338 -19.38 -1.78 5.19
CA ALA A 338 -19.36 -3.22 4.92
C ALA A 338 -20.66 -3.91 5.34
N PRO A 339 -21.30 -4.69 4.45
CA PRO A 339 -22.43 -5.55 4.80
C PRO A 339 -22.06 -6.52 5.94
N ARG A 340 -23.03 -6.78 6.83
CA ARG A 340 -22.87 -7.77 7.91
C ARG A 340 -23.27 -9.15 7.43
N ALA A 341 -22.52 -10.17 7.84
CA ALA A 341 -22.81 -11.56 7.52
C ALA A 341 -22.56 -12.45 8.74
N MET A 342 -23.24 -13.58 8.80
CA MET A 342 -22.99 -14.61 9.80
C MET A 342 -22.03 -15.68 9.25
N ALA A 343 -20.93 -15.88 9.94
CA ALA A 343 -19.92 -16.89 9.63
C ALA A 343 -19.40 -17.50 10.92
N VAL A 344 -19.26 -18.81 10.92
CA VAL A 344 -18.75 -19.59 12.05
C VAL A 344 -17.41 -20.19 11.64
N LEU A 345 -16.34 -19.73 12.28
CA LEU A 345 -14.97 -20.06 11.91
C LEU A 345 -14.48 -21.37 12.56
N ASP A 346 -14.95 -21.67 13.77
CA ASP A 346 -14.70 -22.92 14.49
C ASP A 346 -16.04 -23.56 14.89
N PRO A 347 -16.68 -24.32 13.99
CA PRO A 347 -18.05 -24.77 14.16
C PRO A 347 -18.23 -25.79 15.28
N LEU A 348 -19.19 -25.48 16.19
CA LEU A 348 -19.75 -26.42 17.15
C LEU A 348 -21.22 -26.63 16.82
N LYS A 349 -21.64 -27.89 16.68
CA LYS A 349 -23.02 -28.26 16.35
C LYS A 349 -23.96 -27.95 17.52
N VAL A 350 -25.12 -27.36 17.21
CA VAL A 350 -26.25 -27.17 18.11
C VAL A 350 -27.48 -27.84 17.54
N VAL A 351 -28.16 -28.62 18.35
CA VAL A 351 -29.45 -29.26 18.01
C VAL A 351 -30.55 -28.61 18.85
N ILE A 352 -31.57 -28.08 18.18
CA ILE A 352 -32.76 -27.55 18.86
C ILE A 352 -33.79 -28.65 19.02
N ASP A 353 -33.82 -29.28 20.18
CA ASP A 353 -34.58 -30.53 20.43
C ASP A 353 -36.08 -30.38 20.22
N ASN A 354 -36.67 -29.24 20.58
CA ASN A 354 -38.09 -28.93 20.40
C ASN A 354 -38.44 -28.25 19.06
N TYR A 355 -37.49 -28.13 18.11
CA TYR A 355 -37.78 -27.63 16.77
C TYR A 355 -38.24 -28.81 15.88
N PRO A 356 -39.31 -28.65 15.08
CA PRO A 356 -39.85 -29.74 14.26
C PRO A 356 -38.84 -30.30 13.26
N GLU A 357 -38.74 -31.61 13.16
CA GLU A 357 -37.86 -32.28 12.19
C GLU A 357 -38.23 -31.93 10.76
N GLY A 358 -37.20 -31.71 9.91
CA GLY A 358 -37.38 -31.38 8.48
C GLY A 358 -38.00 -30.00 8.21
N LYS A 359 -38.30 -29.23 9.24
CA LYS A 359 -38.79 -27.86 9.07
C LYS A 359 -37.63 -26.90 8.98
N THR A 360 -37.68 -25.98 8.02
CA THR A 360 -36.83 -24.80 7.92
C THR A 360 -37.68 -23.55 7.78
N GLU A 361 -37.18 -22.41 8.19
CA GLU A 361 -37.82 -21.12 8.00
C GLU A 361 -36.78 -20.04 7.64
N GLU A 362 -37.24 -19.04 6.93
CA GLU A 362 -36.41 -17.86 6.60
C GLU A 362 -36.53 -16.83 7.71
N ILE A 363 -35.37 -16.40 8.21
CA ILE A 363 -35.24 -15.29 9.16
C ILE A 363 -34.71 -14.09 8.39
N GLU A 364 -35.41 -12.97 8.49
CA GLU A 364 -34.93 -11.69 7.97
C GLU A 364 -33.87 -11.09 8.91
N VAL A 365 -32.72 -10.73 8.33
CA VAL A 365 -31.61 -10.13 9.05
C VAL A 365 -31.19 -8.86 8.32
N GLU A 366 -31.03 -7.77 9.05
CA GLU A 366 -30.52 -6.51 8.49
C GLU A 366 -29.15 -6.72 7.84
N VAL A 367 -28.97 -6.13 6.64
CA VAL A 367 -27.68 -6.13 5.96
C VAL A 367 -26.70 -5.22 6.71
N HIS A 368 -27.16 -4.07 7.20
CA HIS A 368 -26.34 -3.15 7.96
C HIS A 368 -27.19 -2.43 9.04
N PRO A 369 -26.71 -2.35 10.30
CA PRO A 369 -27.51 -1.80 11.40
C PRO A 369 -27.75 -0.29 11.29
N ASN A 370 -26.84 0.47 10.67
CA ASN A 370 -26.92 1.92 10.55
C ASN A 370 -27.40 2.36 9.15
N HIS A 371 -27.57 1.43 8.21
CA HIS A 371 -27.95 1.69 6.83
C HIS A 371 -29.18 0.86 6.44
N PRO A 372 -30.40 1.26 6.91
CA PRO A 372 -31.63 0.54 6.57
C PRO A 372 -31.92 0.48 5.07
N GLU A 373 -31.40 1.43 4.29
CA GLU A 373 -31.47 1.47 2.85
C GLU A 373 -30.77 0.28 2.14
N MET A 374 -29.82 -0.39 2.83
CA MET A 374 -29.21 -1.63 2.33
C MET A 374 -30.16 -2.83 2.43
N GLY A 375 -31.28 -2.66 3.13
CA GLY A 375 -32.33 -3.66 3.24
C GLY A 375 -32.04 -4.81 4.20
N THR A 376 -32.73 -5.93 3.96
CA THR A 376 -32.60 -7.17 4.71
C THR A 376 -32.16 -8.31 3.80
N ARG A 377 -31.61 -9.35 4.40
CA ARG A 377 -31.32 -10.63 3.76
C ARG A 377 -31.99 -11.77 4.52
N LYS A 378 -32.22 -12.87 3.82
CA LYS A 378 -32.86 -14.05 4.37
C LYS A 378 -31.81 -15.09 4.74
N VAL A 379 -31.87 -15.59 5.98
CA VAL A 379 -31.00 -16.65 6.49
C VAL A 379 -31.89 -17.81 6.94
N LEU A 380 -31.54 -19.03 6.51
CA LEU A 380 -32.29 -20.23 6.89
C LEU A 380 -32.03 -20.60 8.33
N PHE A 381 -33.13 -20.85 9.10
CA PHE A 381 -33.12 -21.40 10.44
C PHE A 381 -33.73 -22.80 10.43
N GLY A 382 -33.20 -23.73 11.18
CA GLY A 382 -33.67 -25.09 11.28
C GLY A 382 -33.31 -25.74 12.59
N ARG A 383 -33.53 -27.06 12.68
CA ARG A 383 -33.25 -27.84 13.88
C ARG A 383 -31.75 -27.94 14.17
N GLU A 384 -30.90 -28.08 13.15
CA GLU A 384 -29.45 -28.20 13.27
C GLU A 384 -28.78 -26.89 12.89
N LEU A 385 -28.02 -26.36 13.81
CA LEU A 385 -27.31 -25.09 13.68
C LEU A 385 -25.84 -25.26 14.07
N PHE A 386 -25.02 -24.27 13.74
CA PHE A 386 -23.65 -24.17 14.18
C PHE A 386 -23.40 -22.81 14.83
N VAL A 387 -22.63 -22.80 15.89
CA VAL A 387 -22.13 -21.62 16.60
C VAL A 387 -20.62 -21.71 16.73
N GLU A 388 -19.96 -20.63 17.12
CA GLU A 388 -18.54 -20.70 17.46
C GLU A 388 -18.32 -21.61 18.66
N ARG A 389 -17.29 -22.46 18.62
CA ARG A 389 -16.92 -23.33 19.75
C ARG A 389 -16.69 -22.53 21.03
N GLU A 390 -16.12 -21.34 20.94
CA GLU A 390 -15.92 -20.42 22.06
C GLU A 390 -17.24 -19.86 22.67
N ASP A 391 -18.36 -20.01 21.97
CA ASP A 391 -19.68 -19.62 22.47
C ASP A 391 -20.33 -20.65 23.40
N PHE A 392 -19.68 -21.79 23.62
CA PHE A 392 -20.12 -22.80 24.57
C PHE A 392 -19.05 -23.09 25.64
N MET A 393 -19.47 -23.34 26.85
CA MET A 393 -18.63 -23.74 27.96
C MET A 393 -19.39 -24.67 28.88
N ALA A 394 -18.88 -25.90 29.11
CA ALA A 394 -19.54 -26.85 30.01
C ALA A 394 -19.56 -26.36 31.46
N GLU A 395 -18.46 -25.80 31.91
CA GLU A 395 -18.29 -25.18 33.23
C GLU A 395 -17.95 -23.69 33.04
N PRO A 396 -18.94 -22.79 33.14
CA PRO A 396 -18.75 -21.39 32.79
C PRO A 396 -17.92 -20.63 33.84
N VAL A 397 -16.99 -19.80 33.35
CA VAL A 397 -16.28 -18.88 34.21
C VAL A 397 -17.15 -17.67 34.61
N LYS A 398 -16.76 -16.96 35.65
CA LYS A 398 -17.47 -15.77 36.12
C LYS A 398 -17.61 -14.72 34.99
N LYS A 399 -18.83 -14.21 34.79
CA LYS A 399 -19.18 -13.26 33.72
C LYS A 399 -19.21 -13.85 32.30
N TYR A 400 -19.29 -15.15 32.14
CA TYR A 400 -19.57 -15.77 30.86
C TYR A 400 -21.08 -15.73 30.59
N PHE A 401 -21.51 -15.04 29.53
CA PHE A 401 -22.91 -14.82 29.17
C PHE A 401 -23.30 -15.50 27.85
N ARG A 402 -22.60 -16.57 27.49
CA ARG A 402 -22.89 -17.36 26.29
C ARG A 402 -23.54 -18.69 26.67
N LEU A 403 -23.52 -19.71 25.81
CA LEU A 403 -24.15 -21.01 26.08
C LEU A 403 -23.40 -21.83 27.13
N PHE A 404 -24.15 -22.33 28.11
CA PHE A 404 -23.74 -23.37 29.05
C PHE A 404 -25.01 -24.06 29.60
N PRO A 405 -24.94 -25.24 30.20
CA PRO A 405 -26.10 -25.96 30.71
C PRO A 405 -26.98 -25.09 31.62
N GLY A 406 -28.24 -24.94 31.22
CA GLY A 406 -29.24 -24.14 31.94
C GLY A 406 -29.29 -22.64 31.55
N ASN A 407 -28.34 -22.11 30.79
CA ASN A 407 -28.37 -20.72 30.37
C ASN A 407 -29.12 -20.51 29.05
N GLU A 408 -29.75 -19.35 28.95
CA GLU A 408 -30.49 -18.88 27.77
C GLU A 408 -29.74 -17.71 27.11
N VAL A 409 -29.62 -17.77 25.79
CA VAL A 409 -28.99 -16.73 24.95
C VAL A 409 -29.93 -16.33 23.81
N ARG A 410 -29.66 -15.19 23.21
CA ARG A 410 -30.34 -14.77 21.97
C ARG A 410 -29.52 -15.22 20.76
N PHE A 411 -30.11 -16.03 19.90
CA PHE A 411 -29.59 -16.24 18.55
C PHE A 411 -29.97 -15.02 17.69
N LYS A 412 -28.96 -14.37 17.13
CA LYS A 412 -29.11 -13.08 16.43
C LYS A 412 -30.26 -13.12 15.45
N SER A 413 -31.20 -12.18 15.63
CA SER A 413 -32.41 -11.99 14.79
C SER A 413 -33.38 -13.18 14.76
N ALA A 414 -33.09 -14.29 15.46
CA ALA A 414 -33.92 -15.51 15.47
C ALA A 414 -34.69 -15.62 16.80
N TYR A 415 -34.23 -16.44 17.74
CA TYR A 415 -34.96 -16.83 18.94
C TYR A 415 -34.09 -16.78 20.19
N PHE A 416 -34.73 -16.83 21.33
CA PHE A 416 -34.09 -17.21 22.57
C PHE A 416 -33.91 -18.72 22.59
N VAL A 417 -32.69 -19.14 22.93
CA VAL A 417 -32.27 -20.53 22.92
C VAL A 417 -31.59 -20.87 24.24
N LYS A 418 -32.10 -21.93 24.92
CA LYS A 418 -31.61 -22.38 26.20
C LYS A 418 -30.88 -23.70 26.06
N CYS A 419 -29.64 -23.79 26.54
CA CYS A 419 -28.88 -25.04 26.58
C CYS A 419 -29.48 -25.99 27.66
N VAL A 420 -29.76 -27.23 27.26
CA VAL A 420 -30.30 -28.27 28.14
C VAL A 420 -29.30 -29.43 28.36
N GLY A 421 -28.28 -29.56 27.53
CA GLY A 421 -27.25 -30.59 27.65
C GLY A 421 -26.23 -30.50 26.54
N PHE A 422 -25.28 -31.42 26.53
CA PHE A 422 -24.26 -31.54 25.50
C PHE A 422 -23.71 -32.98 25.45
N ASP A 423 -23.19 -33.36 24.28
CA ASP A 423 -22.48 -34.63 24.04
C ASP A 423 -20.99 -34.39 23.87
N CYS A 424 -20.18 -35.34 24.30
CA CYS A 424 -18.73 -35.35 24.10
C CYS A 424 -18.30 -36.58 23.33
N ASP A 425 -17.13 -36.47 22.69
CA ASP A 425 -16.43 -37.60 22.10
C ASP A 425 -15.66 -38.41 23.17
N GLU A 426 -14.93 -39.44 22.70
CA GLU A 426 -14.11 -40.33 23.56
C GLU A 426 -12.97 -39.61 24.30
N ASN A 427 -12.57 -38.43 23.81
CA ASN A 427 -11.53 -37.59 24.41
C ASN A 427 -12.09 -36.54 25.38
N GLY A 428 -13.42 -36.45 25.53
CA GLY A 428 -14.11 -35.48 26.33
C GLY A 428 -14.33 -34.13 25.64
N GLU A 429 -14.05 -34.02 24.33
CA GLU A 429 -14.31 -32.84 23.54
C GLU A 429 -15.80 -32.72 23.18
N VAL A 430 -16.38 -31.57 23.38
CA VAL A 430 -17.80 -31.33 23.09
C VAL A 430 -18.05 -31.38 21.58
N THR A 431 -18.96 -32.22 21.16
CA THR A 431 -19.34 -32.44 19.76
C THR A 431 -20.68 -31.83 19.40
N THR A 432 -21.64 -31.85 20.34
CA THR A 432 -23.01 -31.37 20.10
C THR A 432 -23.53 -30.70 21.37
N VAL A 433 -24.20 -29.55 21.21
CA VAL A 433 -24.93 -28.86 22.28
C VAL A 433 -26.42 -29.04 22.03
N HIS A 434 -27.15 -29.53 23.02
CA HIS A 434 -28.59 -29.71 23.00
C HIS A 434 -29.27 -28.48 23.58
N CYS A 435 -30.22 -27.92 22.84
CA CYS A 435 -30.92 -26.72 23.21
C CYS A 435 -32.43 -26.84 22.98
N THR A 436 -33.19 -25.97 23.65
CA THR A 436 -34.58 -25.70 23.32
C THR A 436 -34.75 -24.22 22.95
N TYR A 437 -35.66 -23.93 22.02
CA TYR A 437 -35.97 -22.56 21.63
C TYR A 437 -37.34 -22.13 22.19
N ASP A 438 -37.51 -20.81 22.34
CA ASP A 438 -38.77 -20.19 22.67
C ASP A 438 -39.46 -19.66 21.39
N PRO A 439 -40.55 -20.31 20.91
CA PRO A 439 -41.22 -19.90 19.68
C PRO A 439 -41.78 -18.49 19.70
N GLU A 440 -42.14 -17.98 20.88
CA GLU A 440 -42.72 -16.64 21.05
C GLU A 440 -41.67 -15.53 21.01
N SER A 441 -40.39 -15.89 21.05
CA SER A 441 -39.27 -14.93 21.04
C SER A 441 -38.74 -14.63 19.61
N ARG A 442 -39.52 -14.91 18.57
CA ARG A 442 -39.11 -14.64 17.17
C ARG A 442 -38.68 -13.19 16.97
N GLY A 443 -37.56 -12.95 16.31
CA GLY A 443 -36.93 -11.65 16.19
C GLY A 443 -36.04 -11.26 17.37
N GLY A 444 -35.88 -12.16 18.36
CA GLY A 444 -34.97 -12.00 19.48
C GLY A 444 -35.53 -11.15 20.65
N ASN A 445 -36.84 -11.04 20.76
CA ASN A 445 -37.52 -10.46 21.91
C ASN A 445 -38.60 -11.42 22.39
N SER A 446 -38.92 -11.37 23.70
CA SER A 446 -39.96 -12.21 24.27
C SER A 446 -41.12 -11.35 24.81
N PRO A 447 -42.40 -11.81 24.66
CA PRO A 447 -43.57 -11.09 25.17
C PRO A 447 -43.56 -10.90 26.68
N ASP A 448 -42.92 -11.78 27.43
CA ASP A 448 -42.77 -11.70 28.89
C ASP A 448 -41.75 -10.64 29.36
N GLY A 449 -41.03 -10.00 28.42
CA GLY A 449 -40.10 -8.92 28.72
C GLY A 449 -38.83 -9.34 29.48
N ARG A 450 -38.55 -10.67 29.60
CA ARG A 450 -37.33 -11.13 30.26
C ARG A 450 -36.08 -10.70 29.51
N LYS A 451 -35.03 -10.35 30.27
CA LYS A 451 -33.75 -9.88 29.72
C LYS A 451 -32.77 -11.02 29.55
N VAL A 452 -32.41 -11.32 28.31
CA VAL A 452 -31.34 -12.27 27.94
C VAL A 452 -30.06 -11.49 27.63
N LYS A 453 -28.98 -11.80 28.35
CA LYS A 453 -27.75 -11.00 28.30
C LYS A 453 -26.86 -11.32 27.11
N GLY A 454 -26.81 -12.57 26.63
CA GLY A 454 -25.94 -13.01 25.56
C GLY A 454 -26.63 -12.97 24.19
N THR A 455 -25.98 -12.42 23.19
CA THR A 455 -26.37 -12.57 21.77
C THR A 455 -25.23 -13.20 21.01
N ILE A 456 -25.49 -14.32 20.35
CA ILE A 456 -24.51 -15.04 19.53
C ILE A 456 -24.99 -15.13 18.08
N HIS A 457 -24.06 -15.20 17.15
CA HIS A 457 -24.34 -15.48 15.73
C HIS A 457 -24.34 -16.98 15.49
N TRP A 458 -24.95 -17.38 14.42
CA TRP A 458 -25.19 -18.78 14.08
C TRP A 458 -25.32 -18.96 12.57
N VAL A 459 -25.14 -20.17 12.08
CA VAL A 459 -25.54 -20.58 10.72
C VAL A 459 -26.25 -21.93 10.81
N SER A 460 -27.19 -22.20 9.90
CA SER A 460 -27.84 -23.51 9.89
C SER A 460 -27.10 -24.52 9.02
N ALA A 461 -27.29 -25.79 9.32
CA ALA A 461 -26.68 -26.88 8.56
C ALA A 461 -27.10 -26.84 7.07
N GLU A 462 -28.40 -26.57 6.81
CA GLU A 462 -28.96 -26.49 5.46
C GLU A 462 -28.73 -25.16 4.75
N GLY A 463 -28.56 -24.08 5.53
CA GLY A 463 -28.42 -22.69 5.04
C GLY A 463 -26.99 -22.17 5.07
N SER A 464 -25.98 -23.05 5.07
CA SER A 464 -24.58 -22.64 5.04
C SER A 464 -23.77 -23.45 4.02
N PHE A 465 -22.58 -22.94 3.73
CA PHE A 465 -21.59 -23.64 2.90
C PHE A 465 -20.21 -23.57 3.55
N LYS A 466 -19.35 -24.51 3.17
CA LYS A 466 -17.95 -24.55 3.66
C LYS A 466 -17.09 -23.57 2.89
N ALA A 467 -16.23 -22.85 3.61
CA ALA A 467 -15.26 -21.93 3.05
C ALA A 467 -13.90 -22.06 3.75
N THR A 468 -12.88 -21.52 3.12
CA THR A 468 -11.55 -21.32 3.71
C THR A 468 -11.42 -19.88 4.21
N VAL A 469 -10.84 -19.70 5.38
CA VAL A 469 -10.58 -18.37 5.95
C VAL A 469 -9.10 -18.23 6.29
N ASN A 470 -8.46 -17.25 5.67
CA ASN A 470 -7.09 -16.87 5.95
C ASN A 470 -7.07 -15.80 7.06
N MET A 471 -6.59 -16.18 8.23
CA MET A 471 -6.39 -15.28 9.36
C MET A 471 -5.00 -14.67 9.25
N TYR A 472 -4.92 -13.46 8.67
CA TYR A 472 -3.67 -12.73 8.53
C TYR A 472 -3.36 -11.90 9.78
N ASP A 473 -2.09 -11.95 10.18
CA ASP A 473 -1.48 -11.08 11.17
C ASP A 473 -0.34 -10.28 10.54
N ARG A 474 0.39 -9.51 11.34
CA ARG A 474 1.57 -8.77 10.90
C ARG A 474 2.69 -9.73 10.49
N LEU A 475 3.36 -9.40 9.39
CA LEU A 475 4.46 -10.22 8.86
C LEU A 475 5.69 -10.21 9.79
N PHE A 476 5.86 -9.14 10.58
CA PHE A 476 7.02 -8.95 11.46
C PHE A 476 6.59 -8.75 12.91
N ASN A 477 7.41 -9.29 13.83
CA ASN A 477 7.21 -9.17 15.28
C ASN A 477 7.78 -7.90 15.89
N VAL A 478 8.60 -7.13 15.14
CA VAL A 478 9.31 -5.95 15.65
C VAL A 478 8.86 -4.67 14.94
N PRO A 479 8.85 -3.53 15.62
CA PRO A 479 8.42 -2.26 15.02
C PRO A 479 9.27 -1.82 13.82
N ASN A 480 10.59 -2.07 13.84
CA ASN A 480 11.50 -1.76 12.74
C ASN A 480 12.20 -3.02 12.21
N PRO A 481 11.59 -3.74 11.26
CA PRO A 481 12.19 -4.95 10.71
C PRO A 481 13.49 -4.70 9.92
N SER A 482 13.77 -3.44 9.55
CA SER A 482 14.97 -3.05 8.80
C SER A 482 16.17 -2.76 9.68
N ASP A 483 16.01 -2.73 11.00
CA ASP A 483 17.09 -2.44 11.95
C ASP A 483 18.08 -3.60 12.00
N GLU A 484 19.27 -3.38 11.46
CA GLU A 484 20.33 -4.39 11.39
C GLU A 484 20.94 -4.72 12.77
N SER A 485 20.68 -3.89 13.79
CA SER A 485 21.10 -4.19 15.18
C SER A 485 20.33 -5.36 15.78
N THR A 486 19.16 -5.70 15.23
CA THR A 486 18.31 -6.84 15.64
C THR A 486 18.59 -8.11 14.84
N GLY A 487 19.60 -8.14 13.99
CA GLY A 487 19.93 -9.25 13.09
C GLY A 487 19.40 -9.06 11.67
N SER A 488 19.22 -10.17 10.94
CA SER A 488 18.61 -10.12 9.62
C SER A 488 17.11 -9.80 9.75
N PHE A 489 16.55 -9.03 8.79
CA PHE A 489 15.11 -8.79 8.77
C PHE A 489 14.27 -10.08 8.75
N LYS A 490 14.86 -11.19 8.29
CA LYS A 490 14.22 -12.51 8.28
C LYS A 490 14.07 -13.11 9.66
N ASP A 491 14.97 -12.79 10.59
CA ASP A 491 14.90 -13.26 11.97
C ASP A 491 13.73 -12.62 12.75
N ASN A 492 13.21 -11.54 12.22
CA ASN A 492 12.09 -10.78 12.76
C ASN A 492 10.72 -11.19 12.17
N LEU A 493 10.68 -12.23 11.32
CA LEU A 493 9.43 -12.72 10.75
C LEU A 493 8.51 -13.32 11.83
N ASN A 494 7.22 -13.06 11.71
CA ASN A 494 6.18 -13.66 12.53
C ASN A 494 5.78 -15.02 11.94
N PRO A 495 6.12 -16.15 12.57
CA PRO A 495 5.77 -17.48 12.08
C PRO A 495 4.25 -17.73 12.07
N ASN A 496 3.48 -16.94 12.83
CA ASN A 496 2.03 -17.01 12.92
C ASN A 496 1.34 -15.91 12.07
N SER A 497 2.06 -15.31 11.12
CA SER A 497 1.51 -14.23 10.27
C SER A 497 0.35 -14.68 9.37
N LEU A 498 0.17 -15.98 9.18
CA LEU A 498 -0.93 -16.59 8.45
C LEU A 498 -1.36 -17.90 9.14
N LYS A 499 -2.64 -17.97 9.51
CA LYS A 499 -3.31 -19.21 9.92
C LYS A 499 -4.47 -19.48 8.97
N VAL A 500 -4.43 -20.62 8.29
CA VAL A 500 -5.49 -21.04 7.36
C VAL A 500 -6.50 -21.90 8.12
N LEU A 501 -7.76 -21.47 8.15
CA LEU A 501 -8.87 -22.21 8.72
C LEU A 501 -9.66 -22.83 7.58
N THR A 502 -9.80 -24.17 7.61
CA THR A 502 -10.61 -24.93 6.65
C THR A 502 -11.89 -25.39 7.29
N GLY A 503 -12.97 -25.49 6.50
CA GLY A 503 -14.25 -25.97 7.00
C GLY A 503 -15.05 -24.95 7.81
N CYS A 504 -14.72 -23.66 7.73
CA CYS A 504 -15.56 -22.59 8.23
C CYS A 504 -16.93 -22.63 7.54
N LEU A 505 -17.99 -22.32 8.28
CA LEU A 505 -19.36 -22.33 7.77
C LEU A 505 -19.88 -20.91 7.61
N ILE A 506 -20.29 -20.57 6.39
CA ILE A 506 -20.73 -19.23 5.99
C ILE A 506 -22.20 -19.29 5.55
N GLU A 507 -22.99 -18.29 5.89
CA GLU A 507 -24.39 -18.20 5.44
C GLU A 507 -24.51 -18.26 3.90
N SER A 508 -25.54 -18.93 3.40
CA SER A 508 -25.72 -19.20 1.95
C SER A 508 -25.85 -17.98 1.07
N GLY A 509 -26.22 -16.83 1.63
CA GLY A 509 -26.30 -15.56 0.90
C GLY A 509 -24.97 -15.06 0.33
N LEU A 510 -23.83 -15.65 0.75
CA LEU A 510 -22.49 -15.32 0.27
C LEU A 510 -21.94 -16.33 -0.76
N LYS A 511 -22.77 -17.18 -1.37
CA LYS A 511 -22.30 -18.14 -2.39
C LYS A 511 -21.85 -17.50 -3.71
N ASP A 512 -22.43 -16.35 -4.06
CA ASP A 512 -22.21 -15.68 -5.35
C ASP A 512 -21.31 -14.44 -5.24
N VAL A 513 -20.53 -14.35 -4.18
CA VAL A 513 -19.60 -13.24 -3.93
C VAL A 513 -18.43 -13.26 -4.91
N LYS A 514 -17.86 -12.08 -5.15
CA LYS A 514 -16.76 -11.89 -6.10
C LYS A 514 -15.47 -11.52 -5.36
N PRO A 515 -14.31 -11.84 -5.93
CA PRO A 515 -13.04 -11.33 -5.42
C PRO A 515 -13.08 -9.82 -5.17
N GLY A 516 -12.64 -9.40 -4.00
CA GLY A 516 -12.65 -8.00 -3.58
C GLY A 516 -13.89 -7.57 -2.79
N ASP A 517 -14.98 -8.36 -2.77
CA ASP A 517 -16.13 -8.09 -1.90
C ASP A 517 -15.70 -8.20 -0.42
N VAL A 518 -16.14 -7.25 0.41
CA VAL A 518 -15.78 -7.18 1.83
C VAL A 518 -17.03 -7.23 2.71
N PHE A 519 -16.95 -8.03 3.78
CA PHE A 519 -18.02 -8.24 4.74
C PHE A 519 -17.53 -8.11 6.17
N GLN A 520 -18.38 -7.66 7.08
CA GLN A 520 -18.16 -7.89 8.50
C GLN A 520 -18.74 -9.28 8.87
N PHE A 521 -17.87 -10.23 9.20
CA PHE A 521 -18.36 -11.42 9.92
C PHE A 521 -18.64 -11.03 11.35
N MET A 522 -19.92 -11.11 11.72
CA MET A 522 -20.44 -10.62 12.99
C MET A 522 -19.60 -11.15 14.15
N ARG A 523 -19.15 -10.24 15.03
CA ARG A 523 -18.33 -10.52 16.21
C ARG A 523 -16.89 -11.03 15.92
N LYS A 524 -16.50 -11.24 14.67
CA LYS A 524 -15.19 -11.82 14.29
C LYS A 524 -14.25 -10.79 13.70
N GLY A 525 -14.67 -10.00 12.73
CA GLY A 525 -13.82 -9.04 12.01
C GLY A 525 -14.37 -8.67 10.65
N TYR A 526 -13.54 -8.02 9.85
CA TYR A 526 -13.82 -7.70 8.45
C TYR A 526 -13.02 -8.64 7.55
N PHE A 527 -13.68 -9.16 6.53
CA PHE A 527 -13.10 -10.18 5.65
C PHE A 527 -13.37 -9.85 4.19
N CYS A 528 -12.34 -10.04 3.37
CA CYS A 528 -12.37 -9.80 1.93
C CYS A 528 -12.31 -11.13 1.17
N VAL A 529 -13.08 -11.27 0.12
CA VAL A 529 -13.02 -12.43 -0.79
C VAL A 529 -11.71 -12.40 -1.56
N ASP A 530 -10.89 -13.45 -1.42
CA ASP A 530 -9.60 -13.56 -2.11
C ASP A 530 -9.76 -13.81 -3.60
N LYS A 531 -8.82 -13.29 -4.39
CA LYS A 531 -8.76 -13.48 -5.85
C LYS A 531 -8.66 -14.94 -6.30
N ASN A 532 -8.14 -15.81 -5.43
CA ASN A 532 -7.99 -17.24 -5.68
C ASN A 532 -9.26 -18.06 -5.35
N SER A 533 -10.36 -17.39 -4.98
CA SER A 533 -11.64 -18.06 -4.76
C SER A 533 -12.16 -18.70 -6.04
N THR A 534 -12.76 -19.88 -5.89
CA THR A 534 -13.46 -20.60 -6.96
C THR A 534 -14.89 -20.88 -6.53
N CYS A 535 -15.75 -21.32 -7.45
CA CYS A 535 -17.13 -21.71 -7.13
C CYS A 535 -17.20 -22.86 -6.09
N ASP A 536 -16.17 -23.72 -6.05
CA ASP A 536 -16.11 -24.87 -5.13
C ASP A 536 -15.43 -24.55 -3.80
N ASN A 537 -14.63 -23.49 -3.74
CA ASN A 537 -13.93 -23.06 -2.54
C ASN A 537 -13.78 -21.54 -2.50
N ILE A 538 -14.67 -20.90 -1.79
CA ILE A 538 -14.56 -19.46 -1.51
C ILE A 538 -13.55 -19.26 -0.40
N ILE A 539 -12.62 -18.33 -0.60
CA ILE A 539 -11.56 -17.98 0.34
C ILE A 539 -11.79 -16.55 0.84
N PHE A 540 -11.83 -16.39 2.16
CA PHE A 540 -11.93 -15.08 2.80
C PHE A 540 -10.64 -14.72 3.52
N ASN A 541 -10.15 -13.52 3.30
CA ASN A 541 -8.96 -12.96 3.96
C ASN A 541 -9.37 -12.04 5.09
N LEU A 542 -8.85 -12.25 6.30
CA LEU A 542 -9.03 -11.27 7.39
C LEU A 542 -8.40 -9.93 6.99
N THR A 543 -9.24 -8.93 6.80
CA THR A 543 -8.82 -7.55 6.54
C THR A 543 -8.29 -6.90 7.81
N VAL A 544 -9.15 -6.71 8.81
CA VAL A 544 -8.81 -6.23 10.16
C VAL A 544 -9.76 -6.84 11.20
N PRO A 545 -9.31 -7.07 12.44
CA PRO A 545 -10.18 -7.46 13.53
C PRO A 545 -11.09 -6.30 13.96
N LEU A 546 -12.19 -6.59 14.67
CA LEU A 546 -13.12 -5.57 15.18
C LEU A 546 -12.45 -4.57 16.15
N ASN A 547 -11.51 -5.06 16.94
CA ASN A 547 -10.76 -4.24 17.90
C ASN A 547 -9.27 -4.44 17.68
N SER A 548 -8.47 -3.42 17.96
CA SER A 548 -7.02 -3.60 18.03
C SER A 548 -6.67 -4.59 19.14
N SER A 549 -5.94 -5.64 18.79
CA SER A 549 -5.48 -6.68 19.72
C SER A 549 -4.00 -6.49 20.12
N TRP A 550 -3.32 -5.50 19.55
CA TRP A 550 -1.92 -5.24 19.79
C TRP A 550 -1.71 -4.40 21.07
N GLY A 551 -0.85 -4.91 21.96
CA GLY A 551 -0.50 -4.23 23.20
C GLY A 551 -1.44 -4.51 24.39
N LYS A 552 -2.25 -5.57 24.31
CA LYS A 552 -3.02 -6.05 25.45
C LYS A 552 -2.43 -7.32 26.05
#